data_856241e522f62a2e6411d42114800579
#
_entry.id   856241e522f62a2e6411d42114800579
#
_cell.length_a   1.000
_cell.length_b   1.000
_cell.length_c   1.000
_cell.angle_alpha   90.00
_cell.angle_beta   90.00
_cell.angle_gamma   90.00
#
_symmetry.space_group_name_H-M   'P 1'
#
loop_
_entity.id
_entity.type
_entity.pdbx_description
1 polymer ?
#
loop_
_entity_poly.entity_id
_entity_poly.type
_entity_poly.pdbx_seq_one_letter_code
_entity_poly.pdbx_strand_id
1 'polypeptide(L)'
;MIIAIPQLNYKAGDIQGNSEKIISAIQKAQNQKAELILFPELAVSGALPQDLLEREEFVNACRMAVEKIAATCTQIAAIVGAPNLDSENGIMYNSAYFIQHGEVVDGVHKNILSDYDIFSESRYFIAGEDNTPIRYKNQNIRILFDEYESEYIDKTDSFVIFIGMTPFTVDSSREKRKVLATLAQKYNKNLIAVNHVGSYTSVLFDGNSMVYNYKGKKACQLNEFAEDFQLIDTNKLGTPTLQSPVSQDRIALLHKALVFGIRDYFEKNGFQKAILGLSGGIDSAVVAALAAEALGAQNVMGLLMPSCYSTEHSVQDALALAENIGMPHETIAIKAIYEQYLEALHPLFKDQPFNVAEENLQARTRGMLV
;
A
#
# COMPACT_ATOMS: atom_id res chain seq x y z
N MET A 1 -13.00 -17.01 20.63
CA MET A 1 -13.28 -16.89 19.17
C MET A 1 -11.99 -16.95 18.41
N ILE A 2 -11.99 -17.65 17.27
CA ILE A 2 -10.83 -17.71 16.36
C ILE A 2 -11.06 -16.72 15.23
N ILE A 3 -10.16 -15.74 15.10
CA ILE A 3 -10.21 -14.68 14.09
C ILE A 3 -9.08 -14.90 13.09
N ALA A 4 -9.39 -14.87 11.80
CA ALA A 4 -8.42 -14.91 10.72
C ALA A 4 -8.05 -13.47 10.28
N ILE A 5 -6.78 -13.22 10.13
CA ILE A 5 -6.23 -11.95 9.62
C ILE A 5 -5.43 -12.26 8.35
N PRO A 6 -6.03 -12.19 7.17
CA PRO A 6 -5.32 -12.21 5.90
C PRO A 6 -4.79 -10.80 5.62
N GLN A 7 -3.50 -10.69 5.41
CA GLN A 7 -2.82 -9.50 4.92
C GLN A 7 -2.48 -9.72 3.46
N LEU A 8 -3.28 -9.12 2.57
CA LEU A 8 -3.23 -9.38 1.14
C LEU A 8 -2.83 -8.14 0.37
N ASN A 9 -2.15 -8.36 -0.75
CA ASN A 9 -1.76 -7.32 -1.69
C ASN A 9 -2.86 -7.14 -2.74
N TYR A 10 -3.69 -6.12 -2.55
CA TYR A 10 -4.75 -5.77 -3.48
C TYR A 10 -4.22 -4.85 -4.59
N LYS A 11 -4.95 -4.80 -5.72
CA LYS A 11 -4.66 -3.87 -6.82
C LYS A 11 -5.82 -2.89 -6.97
N ALA A 12 -5.53 -1.58 -7.00
CA ALA A 12 -6.55 -0.57 -7.23
C ALA A 12 -7.27 -0.81 -8.56
N GLY A 13 -8.60 -0.81 -8.52
CA GLY A 13 -9.46 -1.01 -9.68
C GLY A 13 -9.64 -2.47 -10.14
N ASP A 14 -8.88 -3.43 -9.62
CA ASP A 14 -9.01 -4.85 -9.96
C ASP A 14 -10.03 -5.56 -9.04
N ILE A 15 -11.31 -5.20 -9.20
CA ILE A 15 -12.39 -5.74 -8.36
C ILE A 15 -12.43 -7.27 -8.44
N GLN A 16 -12.25 -7.85 -9.63
CA GLN A 16 -12.29 -9.29 -9.81
C GLN A 16 -11.14 -9.98 -9.07
N GLY A 17 -9.90 -9.57 -9.33
CA GLY A 17 -8.72 -10.18 -8.69
C GLY A 17 -8.72 -10.00 -7.18
N ASN A 18 -9.11 -8.84 -6.67
CA ASN A 18 -9.26 -8.58 -5.24
C ASN A 18 -10.32 -9.50 -4.60
N SER A 19 -11.49 -9.66 -5.27
CA SER A 19 -12.55 -10.54 -4.79
C SER A 19 -12.14 -12.00 -4.76
N GLU A 20 -11.41 -12.47 -5.77
CA GLU A 20 -10.88 -13.84 -5.83
C GLU A 20 -9.90 -14.10 -4.67
N LYS A 21 -9.01 -13.13 -4.36
CA LYS A 21 -8.12 -13.21 -3.18
C LYS A 21 -8.91 -13.26 -1.87
N ILE A 22 -9.93 -12.40 -1.71
CA ILE A 22 -10.80 -12.37 -0.53
C ILE A 22 -11.52 -13.71 -0.37
N ILE A 23 -12.15 -14.24 -1.42
CA ILE A 23 -12.86 -15.52 -1.42
C ILE A 23 -11.92 -16.68 -1.07
N SER A 24 -10.73 -16.70 -1.66
CA SER A 24 -9.71 -17.71 -1.34
C SER A 24 -9.30 -17.67 0.13
N ALA A 25 -9.11 -16.47 0.69
CA ALA A 25 -8.79 -16.30 2.10
C ALA A 25 -9.94 -16.75 3.02
N ILE A 26 -11.19 -16.47 2.66
CA ILE A 26 -12.38 -16.95 3.37
C ILE A 26 -12.42 -18.48 3.38
N GLN A 27 -12.24 -19.14 2.24
CA GLN A 27 -12.22 -20.59 2.14
C GLN A 27 -11.09 -21.20 3.00
N LYS A 28 -9.90 -20.61 2.96
CA LYS A 28 -8.77 -21.00 3.81
C LYS A 28 -9.11 -20.88 5.30
N ALA A 29 -9.74 -19.78 5.70
CA ALA A 29 -10.15 -19.52 7.08
C ALA A 29 -11.22 -20.51 7.55
N GLN A 30 -12.23 -20.80 6.71
CA GLN A 30 -13.28 -21.80 7.00
C GLN A 30 -12.67 -23.20 7.21
N ASN A 31 -11.75 -23.63 6.34
CA ASN A 31 -11.05 -24.91 6.47
C ASN A 31 -10.24 -25.00 7.77
N GLN A 32 -9.76 -23.86 8.28
CA GLN A 32 -9.05 -23.76 9.56
C GLN A 32 -9.96 -23.46 10.76
N LYS A 33 -11.28 -23.51 10.56
CA LYS A 33 -12.32 -23.31 11.60
C LYS A 33 -12.26 -21.92 12.24
N ALA A 34 -11.82 -20.90 11.50
CA ALA A 34 -12.00 -19.54 11.95
C ALA A 34 -13.48 -19.17 12.01
N GLU A 35 -13.83 -18.33 12.94
CA GLU A 35 -15.22 -17.89 13.19
C GLU A 35 -15.48 -16.50 12.60
N LEU A 36 -14.43 -15.68 12.47
CA LEU A 36 -14.47 -14.34 11.88
C LEU A 36 -13.20 -14.13 11.03
N ILE A 37 -13.33 -13.46 9.91
CA ILE A 37 -12.21 -13.04 9.07
C ILE A 37 -12.28 -11.54 8.80
N LEU A 38 -11.12 -10.86 8.81
CA LEU A 38 -11.02 -9.40 8.75
C LEU A 38 -10.26 -8.95 7.51
N PHE A 39 -10.88 -8.09 6.72
CA PHE A 39 -10.24 -7.43 5.59
C PHE A 39 -10.17 -5.92 5.81
N PRO A 40 -9.15 -5.24 5.28
CA PRO A 40 -8.99 -3.81 5.49
C PRO A 40 -10.03 -2.96 4.75
N GLU A 41 -10.04 -1.68 5.06
CA GLU A 41 -10.78 -0.62 4.36
C GLU A 41 -10.57 -0.70 2.85
N LEU A 42 -11.65 -0.58 2.05
CA LEU A 42 -11.62 -0.60 0.58
C LEU A 42 -10.92 -1.84 -0.03
N ALA A 43 -10.92 -2.99 0.64
CA ALA A 43 -10.26 -4.20 0.13
C ALA A 43 -10.79 -4.66 -1.23
N VAL A 44 -12.08 -4.48 -1.50
CA VAL A 44 -12.73 -4.89 -2.76
C VAL A 44 -12.27 -4.03 -3.94
N SER A 45 -12.29 -2.71 -3.79
CA SER A 45 -11.83 -1.77 -4.83
C SER A 45 -10.31 -1.66 -4.94
N GLY A 46 -9.59 -2.16 -3.94
CA GLY A 46 -8.20 -1.82 -3.67
C GLY A 46 -8.08 -0.46 -2.99
N ALA A 47 -7.02 -0.24 -2.23
CA ALA A 47 -6.76 1.06 -1.60
C ALA A 47 -6.66 2.16 -2.66
N LEU A 48 -7.18 3.35 -2.39
CA LEU A 48 -7.11 4.53 -3.25
C LEU A 48 -7.70 4.34 -4.66
N PRO A 49 -8.97 3.93 -4.81
CA PRO A 49 -9.62 3.82 -6.11
C PRO A 49 -9.85 5.19 -6.78
N GLN A 50 -9.82 6.30 -6.03
CA GLN A 50 -9.90 7.68 -6.50
C GLN A 50 -11.03 7.91 -7.54
N ASP A 51 -10.74 8.54 -8.68
CA ASP A 51 -11.73 8.90 -9.72
C ASP A 51 -12.48 7.70 -10.31
N LEU A 52 -12.08 6.46 -10.04
CA LEU A 52 -12.90 5.29 -10.39
C LEU A 52 -14.24 5.30 -9.63
N LEU A 53 -14.27 5.90 -8.44
CA LEU A 53 -15.50 6.03 -7.63
C LEU A 53 -16.56 6.97 -8.26
N GLU A 54 -16.18 7.82 -9.20
CA GLU A 54 -17.12 8.66 -9.96
C GLU A 54 -17.84 7.88 -11.08
N ARG A 55 -17.43 6.62 -11.33
CA ARG A 55 -18.02 5.77 -12.36
C ARG A 55 -19.05 4.84 -11.75
N GLU A 56 -20.30 4.99 -12.14
CA GLU A 56 -21.40 4.18 -11.62
C GLU A 56 -21.17 2.67 -11.84
N GLU A 57 -20.64 2.29 -13.01
CA GLU A 57 -20.35 0.89 -13.32
C GLU A 57 -19.31 0.31 -12.37
N PHE A 58 -18.31 1.09 -11.96
CA PHE A 58 -17.28 0.64 -11.02
C PHE A 58 -17.89 0.43 -9.62
N VAL A 59 -18.68 1.35 -9.14
CA VAL A 59 -19.33 1.26 -7.82
C VAL A 59 -20.31 0.08 -7.80
N ASN A 60 -21.11 -0.10 -8.86
CA ASN A 60 -21.99 -1.26 -9.00
C ASN A 60 -21.22 -2.58 -9.04
N ALA A 61 -20.07 -2.63 -9.73
CA ALA A 61 -19.22 -3.82 -9.73
C ALA A 61 -18.68 -4.13 -8.32
N CYS A 62 -18.31 -3.11 -7.52
CA CYS A 62 -17.92 -3.30 -6.12
C CYS A 62 -19.07 -3.91 -5.29
N ARG A 63 -20.30 -3.40 -5.45
CA ARG A 63 -21.49 -3.94 -4.77
C ARG A 63 -21.72 -5.42 -5.14
N MET A 64 -21.73 -5.74 -6.43
CA MET A 64 -21.87 -7.14 -6.90
C MET A 64 -20.77 -8.05 -6.36
N ALA A 65 -19.55 -7.53 -6.23
CA ALA A 65 -18.43 -8.26 -5.66
C ALA A 65 -18.65 -8.54 -4.17
N VAL A 66 -19.18 -7.58 -3.40
CA VAL A 66 -19.55 -7.80 -1.99
C VAL A 66 -20.61 -8.89 -1.86
N GLU A 67 -21.64 -8.88 -2.72
CA GLU A 67 -22.67 -9.93 -2.75
C GLU A 67 -22.07 -11.33 -3.06
N LYS A 68 -21.17 -11.41 -4.04
CA LYS A 68 -20.45 -12.64 -4.39
C LYS A 68 -19.57 -13.13 -3.23
N ILE A 69 -18.87 -12.22 -2.55
CA ILE A 69 -18.08 -12.55 -1.36
C ILE A 69 -19.00 -13.05 -0.24
N ALA A 70 -20.12 -12.36 0.00
CA ALA A 70 -21.08 -12.73 1.02
C ALA A 70 -21.57 -14.17 0.83
N ALA A 71 -21.92 -14.56 -0.38
CA ALA A 71 -22.39 -15.92 -0.69
C ALA A 71 -21.37 -17.02 -0.31
N THR A 72 -20.08 -16.70 -0.13
CA THR A 72 -19.07 -17.68 0.33
C THR A 72 -18.98 -17.78 1.86
N CYS A 73 -19.52 -16.83 2.61
CA CYS A 73 -19.46 -16.76 4.08
C CYS A 73 -20.55 -17.61 4.74
N THR A 74 -20.62 -18.90 4.44
CA THR A 74 -21.67 -19.81 4.94
C THR A 74 -21.40 -20.32 6.35
N GLN A 75 -20.13 -20.49 6.73
CA GLN A 75 -19.70 -21.06 8.02
C GLN A 75 -18.82 -20.10 8.84
N ILE A 76 -18.53 -18.93 8.32
CA ILE A 76 -17.68 -17.89 8.92
C ILE A 76 -18.35 -16.54 8.75
N ALA A 77 -18.17 -15.63 9.71
CA ALA A 77 -18.49 -14.23 9.50
C ALA A 77 -17.29 -13.49 8.90
N ALA A 78 -17.53 -12.41 8.16
CA ALA A 78 -16.48 -11.59 7.58
C ALA A 78 -16.75 -10.09 7.81
N ILE A 79 -15.66 -9.32 7.98
CA ILE A 79 -15.67 -7.87 7.88
C ILE A 79 -14.89 -7.51 6.62
N VAL A 80 -15.55 -6.81 5.67
CA VAL A 80 -14.99 -6.51 4.34
C VAL A 80 -15.14 -5.03 4.05
N GLY A 81 -14.02 -4.33 3.83
CA GLY A 81 -14.02 -2.93 3.43
C GLY A 81 -14.35 -2.76 1.94
N ALA A 82 -15.35 -1.93 1.61
CA ALA A 82 -15.70 -1.57 0.24
C ALA A 82 -16.51 -0.26 0.18
N PRO A 83 -16.57 0.41 -1.00
CA PRO A 83 -17.51 1.50 -1.24
C PRO A 83 -18.96 1.03 -1.08
N ASN A 84 -19.80 1.86 -0.49
CA ASN A 84 -21.23 1.61 -0.31
C ASN A 84 -22.04 2.78 -0.84
N LEU A 85 -22.77 2.55 -1.93
CA LEU A 85 -23.69 3.52 -2.50
C LEU A 85 -25.10 3.29 -1.93
N ASP A 86 -25.60 4.25 -1.16
CA ASP A 86 -27.02 4.36 -0.86
C ASP A 86 -27.76 4.81 -2.12
N SER A 87 -28.37 3.86 -2.81
CA SER A 87 -29.04 4.10 -4.10
C SER A 87 -30.30 4.95 -3.96
N GLU A 88 -30.90 5.08 -2.76
CA GLU A 88 -32.10 5.90 -2.54
C GLU A 88 -31.74 7.38 -2.50
N ASN A 89 -30.63 7.71 -1.86
CA ASN A 89 -30.19 9.09 -1.65
C ASN A 89 -29.03 9.52 -2.55
N GLY A 90 -28.41 8.59 -3.28
CA GLY A 90 -27.23 8.85 -4.10
C GLY A 90 -25.98 9.17 -3.28
N ILE A 91 -25.93 8.74 -2.02
CA ILE A 91 -24.85 9.01 -1.08
C ILE A 91 -23.89 7.83 -1.08
N MET A 92 -22.59 8.11 -1.20
CA MET A 92 -21.56 7.07 -1.13
C MET A 92 -20.78 7.14 0.16
N TYR A 93 -20.63 5.99 0.82
CA TYR A 93 -19.88 5.82 2.06
C TYR A 93 -18.68 4.92 1.84
N ASN A 94 -17.61 5.15 2.59
CA ASN A 94 -16.54 4.19 2.81
C ASN A 94 -16.97 3.27 3.97
N SER A 95 -17.18 1.97 3.69
CA SER A 95 -17.89 1.10 4.61
C SER A 95 -17.15 -0.20 4.90
N ALA A 96 -17.34 -0.69 6.12
CA ALA A 96 -17.02 -2.04 6.55
C ALA A 96 -18.32 -2.86 6.57
N TYR A 97 -18.47 -3.77 5.63
CA TYR A 97 -19.61 -4.68 5.59
C TYR A 97 -19.41 -5.83 6.56
N PHE A 98 -20.41 -6.11 7.39
CA PHE A 98 -20.46 -7.32 8.18
C PHE A 98 -21.32 -8.38 7.47
N ILE A 99 -20.70 -9.51 7.20
CA ILE A 99 -21.25 -10.59 6.40
C ILE A 99 -21.38 -11.83 7.26
N GLN A 100 -22.54 -12.46 7.23
CA GLN A 100 -22.82 -13.70 7.95
C GLN A 100 -23.88 -14.52 7.23
N HIS A 101 -23.77 -15.85 7.29
CA HIS A 101 -24.75 -16.78 6.70
C HIS A 101 -25.03 -16.59 5.20
N GLY A 102 -24.04 -16.10 4.47
CA GLY A 102 -24.15 -15.87 3.03
C GLY A 102 -24.72 -14.50 2.62
N GLU A 103 -24.99 -13.64 3.58
CA GLU A 103 -25.63 -12.34 3.36
C GLU A 103 -24.89 -11.21 4.08
N VAL A 104 -25.01 -9.98 3.56
CA VAL A 104 -24.64 -8.76 4.29
C VAL A 104 -25.75 -8.49 5.32
N VAL A 105 -25.38 -8.51 6.59
CA VAL A 105 -26.37 -8.37 7.69
C VAL A 105 -26.26 -7.06 8.44
N ASP A 106 -25.12 -6.36 8.31
CA ASP A 106 -24.83 -5.10 9.00
C ASP A 106 -23.64 -4.39 8.34
N GLY A 107 -23.32 -3.18 8.76
CA GLY A 107 -22.15 -2.43 8.30
C GLY A 107 -21.89 -1.18 9.12
N VAL A 108 -20.67 -0.69 9.03
CA VAL A 108 -20.23 0.55 9.68
C VAL A 108 -19.64 1.46 8.63
N HIS A 109 -20.01 2.74 8.64
CA HIS A 109 -19.48 3.76 7.76
C HIS A 109 -18.31 4.48 8.45
N LYS A 110 -17.33 4.91 7.67
CA LYS A 110 -16.21 5.72 8.16
C LYS A 110 -16.72 7.11 8.56
N ASN A 111 -16.42 7.54 9.79
CA ASN A 111 -16.92 8.79 10.34
C ASN A 111 -15.92 9.94 10.16
N ILE A 112 -14.63 9.63 10.13
CA ILE A 112 -13.58 10.62 9.91
C ILE A 112 -12.91 10.35 8.57
N LEU A 113 -13.18 11.20 7.58
CA LEU A 113 -12.61 11.08 6.24
C LEU A 113 -11.18 11.61 6.21
N SER A 114 -10.35 10.98 5.38
CA SER A 114 -8.93 11.34 5.22
C SER A 114 -8.75 12.29 4.05
N ASP A 115 -8.37 13.53 4.33
CA ASP A 115 -8.11 14.59 3.34
C ASP A 115 -6.72 15.19 3.56
N TYR A 116 -5.69 14.41 3.32
CA TYR A 116 -4.30 14.84 3.40
C TYR A 116 -3.46 14.14 2.33
N ASP A 117 -2.42 14.80 1.82
CA ASP A 117 -1.53 14.31 0.77
C ASP A 117 -2.33 13.84 -0.46
N ILE A 118 -2.27 12.57 -0.82
CA ILE A 118 -3.03 11.99 -1.95
C ILE A 118 -4.43 11.50 -1.55
N PHE A 119 -4.75 11.52 -0.27
CA PHE A 119 -6.07 11.15 0.21
C PHE A 119 -7.03 12.34 0.07
N SER A 120 -8.12 12.12 -0.63
CA SER A 120 -9.18 13.12 -0.88
C SER A 120 -10.54 12.43 -0.73
N GLU A 121 -10.78 11.84 0.45
CA GLU A 121 -11.97 11.01 0.66
C GLU A 121 -13.26 11.81 0.63
N SER A 122 -13.25 13.05 1.12
CA SER A 122 -14.43 13.94 1.10
C SER A 122 -14.89 14.30 -0.32
N ARG A 123 -14.06 14.09 -1.34
CA ARG A 123 -14.45 14.24 -2.75
C ARG A 123 -15.43 13.15 -3.19
N TYR A 124 -15.34 11.96 -2.59
CA TYR A 124 -16.07 10.77 -3.04
C TYR A 124 -17.07 10.26 -2.01
N PHE A 125 -16.77 10.41 -0.73
CA PHE A 125 -17.54 9.83 0.36
C PHE A 125 -18.15 10.91 1.26
N ILE A 126 -19.26 10.56 1.87
CA ILE A 126 -19.83 11.31 3.00
C ILE A 126 -19.45 10.57 4.29
N ALA A 127 -19.15 11.34 5.34
CA ALA A 127 -18.87 10.79 6.66
C ALA A 127 -20.11 10.10 7.24
N GLY A 128 -19.90 8.97 7.91
CA GLY A 128 -20.94 8.34 8.72
C GLY A 128 -21.32 9.21 9.91
N GLU A 129 -22.52 9.00 10.46
CA GLU A 129 -23.03 9.80 11.58
C GLU A 129 -22.85 9.10 12.93
N ASP A 130 -22.79 7.78 12.94
CA ASP A 130 -22.63 6.98 14.17
C ASP A 130 -21.65 5.81 13.96
N ASN A 131 -21.31 5.14 15.07
CA ASN A 131 -20.49 3.93 15.04
C ASN A 131 -21.05 2.94 16.08
N THR A 132 -22.16 2.29 15.73
CA THR A 132 -22.75 1.24 16.57
C THR A 132 -21.91 -0.04 16.46
N PRO A 133 -21.56 -0.71 17.58
CA PRO A 133 -20.79 -1.94 17.51
C PRO A 133 -21.61 -3.08 16.89
N ILE A 134 -20.97 -3.86 16.04
CA ILE A 134 -21.56 -5.06 15.46
C ILE A 134 -21.70 -6.15 16.53
N ARG A 135 -22.88 -6.74 16.63
CA ARG A 135 -23.14 -7.83 17.57
C ARG A 135 -22.94 -9.19 16.90
N TYR A 136 -21.93 -9.93 17.36
CA TYR A 136 -21.64 -11.28 16.87
C TYR A 136 -21.31 -12.23 18.02
N LYS A 137 -21.98 -13.41 18.08
CA LYS A 137 -21.79 -14.45 19.12
C LYS A 137 -21.74 -13.89 20.55
N ASN A 138 -22.70 -13.04 20.92
CA ASN A 138 -22.79 -12.36 22.23
C ASN A 138 -21.60 -11.42 22.53
N GLN A 139 -20.84 -11.00 21.51
CA GLN A 139 -19.79 -10.00 21.63
C GLN A 139 -20.17 -8.75 20.85
N ASN A 140 -19.86 -7.60 21.41
CA ASN A 140 -19.95 -6.32 20.74
C ASN A 140 -18.60 -6.00 20.13
N ILE A 141 -18.52 -5.94 18.83
CA ILE A 141 -17.31 -5.69 18.05
C ILE A 141 -17.34 -4.25 17.58
N ARG A 142 -16.45 -3.42 18.10
CA ARG A 142 -16.28 -2.05 17.61
C ARG A 142 -15.37 -2.07 16.38
N ILE A 143 -15.84 -1.51 15.26
CA ILE A 143 -15.04 -1.34 14.04
C ILE A 143 -14.71 0.13 13.89
N LEU A 144 -13.43 0.44 13.70
CA LEU A 144 -12.90 1.79 13.50
C LEU A 144 -12.03 1.80 12.25
N PHE A 145 -12.04 2.91 11.52
CA PHE A 145 -11.19 3.12 10.36
C PHE A 145 -9.87 3.83 10.74
N ASP A 146 -9.92 4.67 11.77
CA ASP A 146 -8.79 5.47 12.19
C ASP A 146 -8.72 5.54 13.73
N GLU A 147 -7.52 5.81 14.28
CA GLU A 147 -7.33 6.03 15.72
C GLU A 147 -8.05 7.27 16.26
N TYR A 148 -8.33 8.25 15.41
CA TYR A 148 -9.12 9.44 15.78
C TYR A 148 -10.57 9.08 16.09
N GLU A 149 -11.10 7.98 15.56
CA GLU A 149 -12.42 7.45 15.92
C GLU A 149 -12.44 6.72 17.28
N SER A 150 -11.33 6.73 18.02
CA SER A 150 -11.23 6.00 19.32
C SER A 150 -12.21 6.49 20.39
N GLU A 151 -12.81 7.65 20.23
CA GLU A 151 -13.85 8.16 21.13
C GLU A 151 -15.14 7.29 21.13
N TYR A 152 -15.40 6.54 20.05
CA TYR A 152 -16.51 5.61 19.97
C TYR A 152 -16.31 4.34 20.78
N ILE A 153 -15.10 4.07 21.29
CA ILE A 153 -14.83 2.88 22.12
C ILE A 153 -15.55 2.98 23.45
N ASP A 154 -16.45 2.03 23.69
CA ASP A 154 -17.29 2.00 24.89
C ASP A 154 -16.94 0.82 25.82
N LYS A 155 -17.45 0.91 27.06
CA LYS A 155 -17.26 -0.15 28.06
C LYS A 155 -17.93 -1.47 27.67
N THR A 156 -19.00 -1.42 26.90
CA THR A 156 -19.76 -2.58 26.43
C THR A 156 -19.07 -3.32 25.29
N ASP A 157 -18.09 -2.71 24.62
CA ASP A 157 -17.34 -3.35 23.55
C ASP A 157 -16.54 -4.55 24.09
N SER A 158 -16.57 -5.66 23.38
CA SER A 158 -15.80 -6.86 23.73
C SER A 158 -14.37 -6.78 23.24
N PHE A 159 -14.19 -6.26 22.04
CA PHE A 159 -12.88 -5.91 21.43
C PHE A 159 -13.06 -4.91 20.30
N VAL A 160 -11.96 -4.34 19.86
CA VAL A 160 -11.91 -3.27 18.85
C VAL A 160 -11.11 -3.73 17.65
N ILE A 161 -11.62 -3.46 16.47
CA ILE A 161 -10.94 -3.76 15.19
C ILE A 161 -10.72 -2.45 14.45
N PHE A 162 -9.46 -2.16 14.12
CA PHE A 162 -9.07 -1.10 13.20
C PHE A 162 -8.84 -1.71 11.83
N ILE A 163 -9.55 -1.20 10.82
CA ILE A 163 -9.44 -1.68 9.43
C ILE A 163 -8.86 -0.63 8.47
N GLY A 164 -8.50 0.54 8.98
CA GLY A 164 -8.08 1.69 8.17
C GLY A 164 -6.78 1.50 7.40
N MET A 165 -6.63 2.33 6.40
CA MET A 165 -5.45 2.40 5.54
C MET A 165 -4.38 3.28 6.18
N THR A 166 -3.26 2.69 6.63
CA THR A 166 -2.14 3.46 7.18
C THR A 166 -0.95 3.38 6.22
N PRO A 167 -0.63 4.48 5.50
CA PRO A 167 0.53 4.53 4.62
C PRO A 167 1.83 4.33 5.37
N PHE A 168 2.81 3.73 4.70
CA PHE A 168 4.15 3.56 5.25
C PHE A 168 4.92 4.88 5.24
N THR A 169 5.46 5.22 6.40
CA THR A 169 6.62 6.11 6.55
C THR A 169 7.66 5.42 7.43
N VAL A 170 8.89 5.88 7.44
CA VAL A 170 9.96 5.25 8.24
C VAL A 170 9.62 5.18 9.72
N ASP A 171 8.79 6.10 10.22
CA ASP A 171 8.38 6.16 11.62
C ASP A 171 6.94 5.65 11.87
N SER A 172 6.09 5.57 10.85
CA SER A 172 4.66 5.23 10.99
C SER A 172 4.40 3.93 11.73
N SER A 173 5.11 2.86 11.38
CA SER A 173 4.97 1.58 12.10
C SER A 173 5.32 1.66 13.59
N ARG A 174 6.29 2.50 13.96
CA ARG A 174 6.66 2.72 15.35
C ARG A 174 5.61 3.54 16.09
N GLU A 175 5.09 4.57 15.45
CA GLU A 175 4.07 5.46 16.01
C GLU A 175 2.76 4.70 16.17
N LYS A 176 2.30 3.99 15.15
CA LYS A 176 1.11 3.15 15.20
C LYS A 176 1.18 2.12 16.33
N ARG A 177 2.33 1.46 16.52
CA ARG A 177 2.53 0.53 17.66
C ARG A 177 2.30 1.20 19.00
N LYS A 178 2.80 2.42 19.20
CA LYS A 178 2.61 3.18 20.44
C LYS A 178 1.15 3.56 20.64
N VAL A 179 0.51 4.07 19.59
CA VAL A 179 -0.91 4.47 19.64
C VAL A 179 -1.78 3.27 20.00
N LEU A 180 -1.69 2.17 19.28
CA LEU A 180 -2.49 0.96 19.53
C LEU A 180 -2.26 0.38 20.93
N ALA A 181 -1.01 0.33 21.39
CA ALA A 181 -0.71 -0.14 22.76
C ALA A 181 -1.34 0.78 23.82
N THR A 182 -1.28 2.09 23.61
CA THR A 182 -1.87 3.09 24.51
C THR A 182 -3.40 3.01 24.53
N LEU A 183 -4.04 2.88 23.34
CA LEU A 183 -5.49 2.73 23.25
C LEU A 183 -5.97 1.43 23.92
N ALA A 184 -5.26 0.31 23.71
CA ALA A 184 -5.58 -0.96 24.37
C ALA A 184 -5.59 -0.84 25.90
N GLN A 185 -4.59 -0.14 26.47
CA GLN A 185 -4.52 0.13 27.92
C GLN A 185 -5.60 1.11 28.37
N LYS A 186 -5.74 2.24 27.67
CA LYS A 186 -6.68 3.31 28.03
C LYS A 186 -8.12 2.79 28.14
N TYR A 187 -8.54 2.01 27.17
CA TYR A 187 -9.90 1.50 27.09
C TYR A 187 -10.07 0.11 27.70
N ASN A 188 -8.97 -0.53 28.13
CA ASN A 188 -8.93 -1.90 28.67
C ASN A 188 -9.56 -2.92 27.70
N LYS A 189 -9.21 -2.83 26.40
CA LYS A 189 -9.73 -3.67 25.31
C LYS A 189 -8.61 -4.36 24.54
N ASN A 190 -8.90 -5.58 24.07
CA ASN A 190 -8.07 -6.19 23.04
C ASN A 190 -8.30 -5.46 21.72
N LEU A 191 -7.20 -5.14 21.00
CA LEU A 191 -7.22 -4.44 19.72
C LEU A 191 -6.65 -5.33 18.62
N ILE A 192 -7.29 -5.32 17.46
CA ILE A 192 -6.81 -5.91 16.21
C ILE A 192 -6.73 -4.80 15.18
N ALA A 193 -5.57 -4.60 14.60
CA ALA A 193 -5.39 -3.64 13.51
C ALA A 193 -4.97 -4.39 12.24
N VAL A 194 -5.79 -4.31 11.20
CA VAL A 194 -5.47 -4.83 9.87
C VAL A 194 -5.07 -3.68 8.96
N ASN A 195 -4.15 -3.93 8.04
CA ASN A 195 -3.66 -2.93 7.10
C ASN A 195 -3.45 -3.56 5.73
N HIS A 196 -3.46 -2.74 4.68
CA HIS A 196 -3.02 -3.13 3.36
C HIS A 196 -1.54 -3.46 3.32
N VAL A 197 -1.13 -4.26 2.35
CA VAL A 197 0.25 -4.39 1.90
C VAL A 197 0.30 -4.12 0.40
N GLY A 198 1.32 -3.43 -0.08
CA GLY A 198 1.48 -3.16 -1.51
C GLY A 198 1.78 -1.70 -1.83
N SER A 199 2.12 -1.44 -3.09
CA SER A 199 2.30 -0.10 -3.64
C SER A 199 1.03 0.40 -4.32
N TYR A 200 0.73 1.68 -4.13
CA TYR A 200 -0.42 2.34 -4.73
C TYR A 200 -0.02 3.74 -5.16
N THR A 201 0.11 3.95 -6.46
CA THR A 201 0.55 5.24 -7.03
C THR A 201 1.86 5.72 -6.39
N SER A 202 1.80 6.66 -5.46
CA SER A 202 2.94 7.28 -4.78
C SER A 202 3.11 6.86 -3.31
N VAL A 203 2.27 5.96 -2.79
CA VAL A 203 2.36 5.46 -1.42
C VAL A 203 2.59 3.96 -1.35
N LEU A 204 3.18 3.54 -0.24
CA LEU A 204 3.32 2.14 0.14
C LEU A 204 2.50 1.87 1.39
N PHE A 205 1.96 0.67 1.46
CA PHE A 205 1.44 0.08 2.69
C PHE A 205 2.33 -1.08 3.09
N ASP A 206 2.78 -1.08 4.33
CA ASP A 206 3.74 -2.07 4.84
C ASP A 206 3.09 -3.36 5.34
N GLY A 207 1.76 -3.48 5.29
CA GLY A 207 1.04 -4.53 5.96
C GLY A 207 1.15 -4.36 7.46
N ASN A 208 1.98 -5.21 8.10
CA ASN A 208 2.30 -5.04 9.51
C ASN A 208 1.05 -5.00 10.40
N SER A 209 0.05 -5.81 10.06
CA SER A 209 -1.16 -5.97 10.85
C SER A 209 -0.83 -6.48 12.25
N MET A 210 -1.51 -5.98 13.28
CA MET A 210 -1.09 -6.18 14.67
C MET A 210 -2.26 -6.54 15.58
N VAL A 211 -1.95 -7.28 16.65
CA VAL A 211 -2.89 -7.59 17.71
C VAL A 211 -2.29 -7.21 19.05
N TYR A 212 -3.05 -6.47 19.84
CA TYR A 212 -2.69 -6.06 21.20
C TYR A 212 -3.71 -6.61 22.19
N ASN A 213 -3.23 -7.08 23.34
CA ASN A 213 -4.13 -7.40 24.44
C ASN A 213 -4.49 -6.12 25.23
N TYR A 214 -5.50 -6.24 26.09
CA TYR A 214 -6.02 -5.15 26.92
C TYR A 214 -4.98 -4.48 27.84
N LYS A 215 -3.81 -5.11 28.03
CA LYS A 215 -2.68 -4.54 28.77
C LYS A 215 -1.70 -3.78 27.86
N GLY A 216 -2.03 -3.58 26.59
CA GLY A 216 -1.16 -2.94 25.62
C GLY A 216 0.06 -3.78 25.22
N LYS A 217 0.07 -5.08 25.53
CA LYS A 217 1.14 -5.98 25.10
C LYS A 217 0.79 -6.54 23.73
N LYS A 218 1.76 -6.48 22.81
CA LYS A 218 1.62 -7.04 21.48
C LYS A 218 1.52 -8.57 21.57
N ALA A 219 0.42 -9.12 21.07
CA ALA A 219 0.15 -10.55 21.03
C ALA A 219 0.55 -11.18 19.69
N CYS A 220 0.35 -10.44 18.58
CA CYS A 220 0.73 -10.87 17.24
C CYS A 220 1.13 -9.68 16.38
N GLN A 221 1.97 -9.94 15.39
CA GLN A 221 2.33 -8.99 14.33
C GLN A 221 2.62 -9.79 13.07
N LEU A 222 2.00 -9.40 11.97
CA LEU A 222 2.19 -9.99 10.64
C LEU A 222 3.44 -9.41 9.98
N ASN A 223 3.87 -10.03 8.87
CA ASN A 223 5.09 -9.65 8.18
C ASN A 223 5.01 -8.25 7.56
N GLU A 224 6.14 -7.53 7.59
CA GLU A 224 6.27 -6.26 6.86
C GLU A 224 6.59 -6.52 5.39
N PHE A 225 5.92 -5.77 4.50
CA PHE A 225 6.09 -5.81 3.04
C PHE A 225 5.92 -7.21 2.43
N ALA A 226 4.97 -7.98 2.96
CA ALA A 226 4.64 -9.30 2.44
C ALA A 226 3.19 -9.66 2.72
N GLU A 227 2.60 -10.47 1.87
CA GLU A 227 1.34 -11.14 2.20
C GLU A 227 1.57 -12.10 3.38
N ASP A 228 0.57 -12.20 4.26
CA ASP A 228 0.62 -13.07 5.43
C ASP A 228 -0.80 -13.53 5.81
N PHE A 229 -0.89 -14.56 6.63
CA PHE A 229 -2.17 -15.08 7.10
C PHE A 229 -2.02 -15.67 8.50
N GLN A 230 -2.68 -15.09 9.48
CA GLN A 230 -2.61 -15.53 10.86
C GLN A 230 -3.99 -15.85 11.45
N LEU A 231 -4.03 -16.85 12.32
CA LEU A 231 -5.20 -17.16 13.15
C LEU A 231 -4.96 -16.71 14.59
N ILE A 232 -5.89 -15.96 15.12
CA ILE A 232 -5.83 -15.39 16.45
C ILE A 232 -6.93 -16.01 17.31
N ASP A 233 -6.55 -16.71 18.37
CA ASP A 233 -7.50 -17.14 19.42
C ASP A 233 -7.63 -16.01 20.44
N THR A 234 -8.79 -15.34 20.46
CA THR A 234 -9.04 -14.22 21.39
C THR A 234 -8.95 -14.63 22.85
N ASN A 235 -9.14 -15.91 23.18
CA ASN A 235 -9.01 -16.41 24.55
C ASN A 235 -7.55 -16.56 25.01
N LYS A 236 -6.59 -16.52 24.07
CA LYS A 236 -5.15 -16.71 24.31
C LYS A 236 -4.32 -15.44 24.19
N LEU A 237 -4.94 -14.27 24.00
CA LEU A 237 -4.23 -12.99 23.82
C LEU A 237 -3.35 -12.57 25.02
N GLY A 238 -3.48 -13.26 26.16
CA GLY A 238 -2.61 -13.05 27.31
C GLY A 238 -1.22 -13.70 27.22
N THR A 239 -1.02 -14.67 26.31
CA THR A 239 0.24 -15.36 26.05
C THR A 239 0.89 -14.79 24.80
N PRO A 240 2.16 -14.33 24.85
CA PRO A 240 2.85 -13.86 23.65
C PRO A 240 2.91 -14.98 22.60
N THR A 241 2.36 -14.73 21.44
CA THR A 241 2.46 -15.59 20.26
C THR A 241 3.56 -15.05 19.33
N LEU A 242 3.93 -15.83 18.33
CA LEU A 242 4.97 -15.56 17.35
C LEU A 242 5.03 -14.07 16.93
N GLN A 243 6.19 -13.47 17.13
CA GLN A 243 6.48 -12.11 16.68
C GLN A 243 7.37 -12.21 15.46
N SER A 244 6.93 -11.67 14.33
CA SER A 244 7.83 -11.42 13.21
C SER A 244 8.91 -10.41 13.64
N PRO A 245 10.17 -10.61 13.27
CA PRO A 245 11.23 -9.67 13.59
C PRO A 245 10.94 -8.32 12.90
N VAL A 246 10.89 -7.26 13.68
CA VAL A 246 10.75 -5.89 13.17
C VAL A 246 12.15 -5.32 13.02
N SER A 247 12.50 -4.84 11.83
CA SER A 247 13.73 -4.09 11.65
C SER A 247 13.70 -2.83 12.51
N GLN A 248 14.70 -2.65 13.38
CA GLN A 248 14.88 -1.43 14.16
C GLN A 248 15.79 -0.42 13.44
N ASP A 249 16.52 -0.88 12.42
CA ASP A 249 17.36 -0.04 11.58
C ASP A 249 16.51 0.67 10.53
N ARG A 250 16.47 2.00 10.62
CA ARG A 250 15.70 2.86 9.71
C ARG A 250 16.16 2.73 8.26
N ILE A 251 17.46 2.58 8.02
CA ILE A 251 18.00 2.46 6.66
C ILE A 251 17.65 1.10 6.07
N ALA A 252 17.79 0.03 6.85
CA ALA A 252 17.37 -1.31 6.40
C ALA A 252 15.87 -1.39 6.12
N LEU A 253 15.05 -0.72 6.93
CA LEU A 253 13.60 -0.64 6.70
C LEU A 253 13.26 0.14 5.43
N LEU A 254 13.92 1.28 5.20
CA LEU A 254 13.75 2.09 4.00
C LEU A 254 14.19 1.33 2.75
N HIS A 255 15.34 0.67 2.80
CA HIS A 255 15.83 -0.18 1.71
C HIS A 255 14.80 -1.27 1.35
N LYS A 256 14.30 -2.00 2.35
CA LYS A 256 13.26 -3.03 2.17
C LYS A 256 11.98 -2.45 1.52
N ALA A 257 11.55 -1.27 1.97
CA ALA A 257 10.38 -0.58 1.43
C ALA A 257 10.57 -0.19 -0.04
N LEU A 258 11.73 0.38 -0.40
CA LEU A 258 12.04 0.80 -1.76
C LEU A 258 12.12 -0.39 -2.72
N VAL A 259 12.82 -1.45 -2.36
CA VAL A 259 12.92 -2.68 -3.16
C VAL A 259 11.54 -3.31 -3.36
N PHE A 260 10.75 -3.41 -2.29
CA PHE A 260 9.39 -3.92 -2.36
C PHE A 260 8.50 -3.04 -3.25
N GLY A 261 8.55 -1.72 -3.10
CA GLY A 261 7.75 -0.78 -3.87
C GLY A 261 8.02 -0.83 -5.37
N ILE A 262 9.30 -0.92 -5.77
CA ILE A 262 9.68 -1.07 -7.17
C ILE A 262 9.12 -2.39 -7.72
N ARG A 263 9.34 -3.50 -7.04
CA ARG A 263 8.87 -4.82 -7.47
C ARG A 263 7.35 -4.84 -7.63
N ASP A 264 6.63 -4.45 -6.61
CA ASP A 264 5.18 -4.47 -6.58
C ASP A 264 4.56 -3.56 -7.66
N TYR A 265 5.16 -2.39 -7.89
CA TYR A 265 4.73 -1.49 -8.96
C TYR A 265 4.87 -2.14 -10.35
N PHE A 266 6.00 -2.78 -10.62
CA PHE A 266 6.24 -3.46 -11.89
C PHE A 266 5.29 -4.63 -12.08
N GLU A 267 5.11 -5.47 -11.06
CA GLU A 267 4.21 -6.62 -11.09
C GLU A 267 2.75 -6.19 -11.35
N LYS A 268 2.26 -5.19 -10.63
CA LYS A 268 0.88 -4.68 -10.78
C LYS A 268 0.60 -4.08 -12.16
N ASN A 269 1.60 -3.48 -12.79
CA ASN A 269 1.48 -2.88 -14.13
C ASN A 269 1.88 -3.83 -15.26
N GLY A 270 2.33 -5.04 -14.95
CA GLY A 270 2.76 -6.02 -15.94
C GLY A 270 4.09 -5.67 -16.62
N PHE A 271 4.88 -4.76 -16.03
CA PHE A 271 6.20 -4.42 -16.53
C PHE A 271 7.23 -5.47 -16.12
N GLN A 272 8.11 -5.83 -17.05
CA GLN A 272 9.13 -6.85 -16.81
C GLN A 272 10.54 -6.29 -16.84
N LYS A 273 10.76 -5.15 -17.51
CA LYS A 273 12.08 -4.57 -17.70
C LYS A 273 12.07 -3.07 -17.40
N ALA A 274 13.17 -2.59 -16.90
CA ALA A 274 13.44 -1.17 -16.67
C ALA A 274 14.64 -0.69 -17.49
N ILE A 275 14.62 0.59 -17.82
CA ILE A 275 15.77 1.30 -18.39
C ILE A 275 16.01 2.54 -17.55
N LEU A 276 17.27 2.88 -17.31
CA LEU A 276 17.63 4.10 -16.57
C LEU A 276 18.94 4.70 -17.07
N GLY A 277 19.09 6.01 -16.91
CA GLY A 277 20.34 6.71 -17.20
C GLY A 277 21.36 6.53 -16.07
N LEU A 278 22.58 6.07 -16.42
CA LEU A 278 23.71 5.99 -15.49
C LEU A 278 24.63 7.17 -15.69
N SER A 279 24.72 8.06 -14.71
CA SER A 279 25.52 9.27 -14.77
C SER A 279 26.93 9.12 -14.15
N GLY A 280 27.17 8.06 -13.41
CA GLY A 280 28.33 7.91 -12.53
C GLY A 280 28.20 8.64 -11.19
N GLY A 281 27.06 9.32 -10.96
CA GLY A 281 26.75 9.93 -9.66
C GLY A 281 26.01 8.97 -8.73
N ILE A 282 26.08 9.25 -7.42
CA ILE A 282 25.53 8.39 -6.36
C ILE A 282 24.02 8.14 -6.51
N ASP A 283 23.23 9.13 -6.94
CA ASP A 283 21.79 9.00 -7.05
C ASP A 283 21.41 7.93 -8.09
N SER A 284 22.00 8.01 -9.30
CA SER A 284 21.79 7.01 -10.35
C SER A 284 22.30 5.62 -9.93
N ALA A 285 23.39 5.58 -9.16
CA ALA A 285 23.94 4.33 -8.65
C ALA A 285 22.99 3.65 -7.66
N VAL A 286 22.41 4.40 -6.72
CA VAL A 286 21.44 3.89 -5.75
C VAL A 286 20.18 3.39 -6.48
N VAL A 287 19.65 4.16 -7.43
CA VAL A 287 18.47 3.74 -8.21
C VAL A 287 18.76 2.45 -9.00
N ALA A 288 19.94 2.34 -9.64
CA ALA A 288 20.32 1.14 -10.37
C ALA A 288 20.42 -0.09 -9.46
N ALA A 289 21.06 0.05 -8.29
CA ALA A 289 21.20 -1.03 -7.33
C ALA A 289 19.84 -1.51 -6.79
N LEU A 290 18.97 -0.60 -6.40
CA LEU A 290 17.62 -0.91 -5.92
C LEU A 290 16.76 -1.57 -7.01
N ALA A 291 16.82 -1.06 -8.24
CA ALA A 291 16.09 -1.63 -9.37
C ALA A 291 16.59 -3.05 -9.71
N ALA A 292 17.91 -3.25 -9.72
CA ALA A 292 18.50 -4.57 -9.97
C ALA A 292 18.14 -5.59 -8.88
N GLU A 293 18.08 -5.19 -7.61
CA GLU A 293 17.65 -6.05 -6.52
C GLU A 293 16.14 -6.37 -6.61
N ALA A 294 15.33 -5.38 -6.97
CA ALA A 294 13.90 -5.55 -7.07
C ALA A 294 13.46 -6.42 -8.24
N LEU A 295 14.06 -6.21 -9.43
CA LEU A 295 13.62 -6.77 -10.70
C LEU A 295 14.52 -7.89 -11.22
N GLY A 296 15.70 -8.04 -10.65
CA GLY A 296 16.80 -8.86 -11.19
C GLY A 296 17.68 -8.06 -12.15
N ALA A 297 18.99 -8.15 -11.98
CA ALA A 297 19.96 -7.34 -12.73
C ALA A 297 19.78 -7.41 -14.26
N GLN A 298 19.45 -8.60 -14.79
CA GLN A 298 19.25 -8.83 -16.23
C GLN A 298 18.01 -8.13 -16.82
N ASN A 299 17.11 -7.67 -15.96
CA ASN A 299 15.89 -6.97 -16.35
C ASN A 299 16.02 -5.44 -16.26
N VAL A 300 17.19 -4.94 -15.87
CA VAL A 300 17.46 -3.51 -15.74
C VAL A 300 18.59 -3.12 -16.67
N MET A 301 18.33 -2.19 -17.59
CA MET A 301 19.32 -1.70 -18.56
C MET A 301 19.82 -0.31 -18.17
N GLY A 302 21.12 -0.15 -18.10
CA GLY A 302 21.78 1.13 -17.88
C GLY A 302 22.17 1.82 -19.17
N LEU A 303 21.77 3.08 -19.36
CA LEU A 303 22.25 3.92 -20.46
C LEU A 303 23.27 4.95 -19.94
N LEU A 304 24.50 4.84 -20.45
CA LEU A 304 25.52 5.85 -20.24
C LEU A 304 25.42 6.88 -21.40
N MET A 305 25.14 8.12 -21.05
CA MET A 305 24.92 9.20 -22.05
C MET A 305 25.90 10.33 -21.83
N PRO A 306 27.23 10.12 -22.15
CA PRO A 306 28.24 11.14 -21.95
C PRO A 306 28.04 12.31 -22.91
N SER A 307 28.30 13.52 -22.41
CA SER A 307 28.37 14.78 -23.16
C SER A 307 29.80 15.31 -23.17
N CYS A 308 30.05 16.47 -23.82
CA CYS A 308 31.32 17.16 -23.76
C CYS A 308 31.72 17.62 -22.34
N TYR A 309 30.78 17.64 -21.39
CA TYR A 309 31.01 18.02 -19.99
C TYR A 309 31.17 16.82 -19.06
N SER A 310 30.98 15.61 -19.56
CA SER A 310 31.14 14.38 -18.74
C SER A 310 32.63 14.12 -18.53
N THR A 311 33.01 13.85 -17.28
CA THR A 311 34.37 13.46 -16.94
C THR A 311 34.62 11.99 -17.28
N GLU A 312 35.83 11.63 -17.63
CA GLU A 312 36.22 10.24 -17.87
C GLU A 312 35.96 9.37 -16.64
N HIS A 313 36.21 9.93 -15.45
CA HIS A 313 35.97 9.27 -14.17
C HIS A 313 34.49 8.88 -13.98
N SER A 314 33.55 9.79 -14.25
CA SER A 314 32.13 9.49 -14.11
C SER A 314 31.65 8.39 -15.06
N VAL A 315 32.19 8.32 -16.26
CA VAL A 315 31.88 7.24 -17.22
C VAL A 315 32.44 5.91 -16.73
N GLN A 316 33.67 5.90 -16.21
CA GLN A 316 34.31 4.69 -15.67
C GLN A 316 33.56 4.18 -14.43
N ASP A 317 33.13 5.05 -13.53
CA ASP A 317 32.34 4.68 -12.36
C ASP A 317 30.99 4.05 -12.74
N ALA A 318 30.32 4.62 -13.76
CA ALA A 318 29.05 4.09 -14.26
C ALA A 318 29.23 2.69 -14.88
N LEU A 319 30.31 2.48 -15.66
CA LEU A 319 30.63 1.17 -16.25
C LEU A 319 30.95 0.14 -15.15
N ALA A 320 31.84 0.49 -14.24
CA ALA A 320 32.23 -0.39 -13.13
C ALA A 320 31.01 -0.79 -12.28
N LEU A 321 30.09 0.14 -12.03
CA LEU A 321 28.85 -0.16 -11.32
C LEU A 321 27.99 -1.18 -12.10
N ALA A 322 27.75 -0.95 -13.38
CA ALA A 322 26.94 -1.83 -14.22
C ALA A 322 27.53 -3.25 -14.28
N GLU A 323 28.85 -3.35 -14.45
CA GLU A 323 29.58 -4.62 -14.45
C GLU A 323 29.50 -5.35 -13.08
N ASN A 324 29.73 -4.63 -11.98
CA ASN A 324 29.66 -5.19 -10.62
C ASN A 324 28.25 -5.71 -10.24
N ILE A 325 27.21 -5.03 -10.70
CA ILE A 325 25.82 -5.46 -10.52
C ILE A 325 25.46 -6.62 -11.48
N GLY A 326 26.18 -6.75 -12.61
CA GLY A 326 25.84 -7.68 -13.69
C GLY A 326 24.66 -7.21 -14.52
N MET A 327 24.50 -5.90 -14.68
CA MET A 327 23.39 -5.26 -15.38
C MET A 327 23.78 -4.98 -16.85
N PRO A 328 22.91 -5.32 -17.84
CA PRO A 328 23.09 -4.87 -19.22
C PRO A 328 23.25 -3.36 -19.31
N HIS A 329 24.18 -2.89 -20.15
CA HIS A 329 24.39 -1.47 -20.33
C HIS A 329 24.85 -1.14 -21.75
N GLU A 330 24.54 0.10 -22.18
CA GLU A 330 24.95 0.65 -23.47
C GLU A 330 25.42 2.09 -23.30
N THR A 331 26.30 2.52 -24.19
CA THR A 331 26.82 3.90 -24.21
C THR A 331 26.34 4.64 -25.44
N ILE A 332 25.59 5.72 -25.25
CA ILE A 332 25.10 6.60 -26.30
C ILE A 332 25.65 8.02 -26.08
N ALA A 333 26.71 8.40 -26.79
CA ALA A 333 27.25 9.77 -26.68
C ALA A 333 26.24 10.80 -27.21
N ILE A 334 25.81 11.73 -26.36
CA ILE A 334 24.83 12.74 -26.72
C ILE A 334 25.42 13.98 -27.39
N LYS A 335 26.74 14.05 -27.50
CA LYS A 335 27.48 15.23 -27.99
C LYS A 335 26.96 15.74 -29.35
N ALA A 336 26.85 14.87 -30.35
CA ALA A 336 26.42 15.24 -31.69
C ALA A 336 24.97 15.78 -31.71
N ILE A 337 24.06 15.17 -30.95
CA ILE A 337 22.66 15.60 -30.84
C ILE A 337 22.59 16.97 -30.16
N TYR A 338 23.33 17.12 -29.07
CA TYR A 338 23.38 18.36 -28.31
C TYR A 338 23.95 19.52 -29.13
N GLU A 339 25.03 19.29 -29.90
CA GLU A 339 25.63 20.29 -30.78
C GLU A 339 24.64 20.74 -31.88
N GLN A 340 23.84 19.83 -32.43
CA GLN A 340 22.79 20.17 -33.39
C GLN A 340 21.71 21.07 -32.81
N TYR A 341 21.31 20.84 -31.54
CA TYR A 341 20.39 21.75 -30.85
C TYR A 341 20.99 23.14 -30.65
N LEU A 342 22.26 23.21 -30.25
CA LEU A 342 22.93 24.50 -30.06
C LEU A 342 23.05 25.26 -31.40
N GLU A 343 23.40 24.58 -32.49
CA GLU A 343 23.44 25.17 -33.82
C GLU A 343 22.08 25.72 -34.27
N ALA A 344 21.04 24.93 -34.11
CA ALA A 344 19.67 25.33 -34.46
C ALA A 344 19.17 26.53 -33.62
N LEU A 345 19.58 26.65 -32.37
CA LEU A 345 19.17 27.73 -31.46
C LEU A 345 20.12 28.94 -31.47
N HIS A 346 21.27 28.83 -32.09
CA HIS A 346 22.26 29.90 -32.15
C HIS A 346 21.69 31.25 -32.59
N PRO A 347 20.78 31.35 -33.60
CA PRO A 347 20.20 32.63 -34.01
C PRO A 347 19.38 33.30 -32.89
N LEU A 348 18.86 32.52 -31.93
CA LEU A 348 18.07 33.00 -30.79
C LEU A 348 18.95 33.32 -29.60
N PHE A 349 19.95 32.50 -29.32
CA PHE A 349 20.87 32.67 -28.18
C PHE A 349 21.92 33.76 -28.49
N LYS A 350 22.32 33.91 -29.76
CA LYS A 350 23.35 34.86 -30.20
C LYS A 350 24.64 34.68 -29.37
N ASP A 351 25.21 35.77 -28.90
CA ASP A 351 26.43 35.80 -28.10
C ASP A 351 26.17 35.81 -26.58
N GLN A 352 25.01 35.31 -26.16
CA GLN A 352 24.73 35.19 -24.72
C GLN A 352 25.66 34.16 -24.07
N PRO A 353 26.15 34.42 -22.85
CA PRO A 353 26.96 33.43 -22.14
C PRO A 353 26.13 32.18 -21.83
N PHE A 354 26.83 31.03 -21.77
CA PHE A 354 26.25 29.75 -21.41
C PHE A 354 25.44 29.87 -20.11
N ASN A 355 24.22 29.31 -20.10
CA ASN A 355 23.31 29.40 -18.97
C ASN A 355 22.46 28.12 -18.79
N VAL A 356 21.46 28.18 -17.92
CA VAL A 356 20.56 27.06 -17.59
C VAL A 356 19.80 26.49 -18.78
N ALA A 357 19.60 27.30 -19.88
CA ALA A 357 18.90 26.82 -21.06
C ALA A 357 19.70 25.73 -21.80
N GLU A 358 20.99 25.94 -21.98
CA GLU A 358 21.88 24.97 -22.61
C GLU A 358 22.08 23.73 -21.72
N GLU A 359 22.13 23.91 -20.38
CA GLU A 359 22.19 22.79 -19.44
C GLU A 359 20.92 21.94 -19.54
N ASN A 360 19.74 22.57 -19.59
CA ASN A 360 18.47 21.90 -19.76
C ASN A 360 18.35 21.13 -21.07
N LEU A 361 18.97 21.62 -22.17
CA LEU A 361 19.01 20.89 -23.43
C LEU A 361 19.69 19.52 -23.27
N GLN A 362 20.76 19.42 -22.49
CA GLN A 362 21.40 18.12 -22.22
C GLN A 362 20.49 17.18 -21.46
N ALA A 363 19.83 17.69 -20.41
CA ALA A 363 18.90 16.89 -19.62
C ALA A 363 17.75 16.37 -20.49
N ARG A 364 17.18 17.21 -21.35
CA ARG A 364 16.12 16.83 -22.28
C ARG A 364 16.59 15.84 -23.34
N THR A 365 17.80 16.03 -23.88
CA THR A 365 18.39 15.09 -24.84
C THR A 365 18.51 13.69 -24.22
N ARG A 366 18.97 13.59 -22.96
CA ARG A 366 19.02 12.31 -22.24
C ARG A 366 17.63 11.72 -22.01
N GLY A 367 16.68 12.55 -21.60
CA GLY A 367 15.29 12.11 -21.39
C GLY A 367 14.57 11.62 -22.65
N MET A 368 15.03 12.04 -23.84
CA MET A 368 14.49 11.55 -25.14
C MET A 368 15.08 10.20 -25.56
N LEU A 369 16.20 9.79 -24.98
CA LEU A 369 16.90 8.54 -25.30
C LEU A 369 16.54 7.40 -24.31
N VAL A 370 16.07 7.73 -23.11
CA VAL A 370 15.54 6.79 -22.12
C VAL A 370 14.05 6.54 -22.36
#